data_383687914ef928eb25f1a264dc24e1e6
#
_entry.id   383687914ef928eb25f1a264dc24e1e6
#
_cell.length_a   1.000
_cell.length_b   1.000
_cell.length_c   1.000
_cell.angle_alpha   90.00
_cell.angle_beta   90.00
_cell.angle_gamma   90.00
#
_symmetry.space_group_name_H-M   'P 1'
#
loop_
_entity.id
_entity.type
_entity.pdbx_description
1 polymer ?
#
loop_
_entity_poly.entity_id
_entity_poly.type
_entity_poly.pdbx_seq_one_letter_code
_entity_poly.pdbx_strand_id
1 'polypeptide(L)'
;QQAEEMGLLGDHILNTDFSFRVHIRLGAGAFVCGEETALLNSIEGKRGMPRPRPPFPAVKGLWDKPTIINNVETLATVPYILREGKDAFTQYGTEKSKGTKVFALGGKINNVGLVEIPMGTTLRELIYDIGGGIPNGKKFKAIQTGGPSGGCLTEEYLDTPIDFDNLVALGSMMGSGGAIVMDEDNCMVDVAKFYMEFICDESCGKCSPCRIGTKRMLEILTRITEGKGTLQDIDALEELGQAVKTGSLCGLGQTAANPIISTLTHFKDEYIAHVVDKKCPAKVCKKLMQYYIVPEKCKKCSLCARNCPVSCIKGEVGKTVYEIDQSRCIKCGMCQSSCRFNAIEKR
;
A
#
# COMPACT_ATOMS: atom_id res chain seq x y z
N GLN A 1 21.70 22.31 -14.85
CA GLN A 1 22.20 22.80 -16.14
C GLN A 1 21.53 24.15 -16.47
N GLN A 2 20.21 24.22 -16.72
CA GLN A 2 19.53 25.50 -17.02
C GLN A 2 19.76 26.55 -15.94
N ALA A 3 19.68 26.21 -14.66
CA ALA A 3 19.94 27.13 -13.56
C ALA A 3 21.41 27.64 -13.53
N GLU A 4 22.37 26.81 -13.94
CA GLU A 4 23.77 27.16 -14.07
C GLU A 4 23.97 28.13 -15.25
N GLU A 5 23.35 27.84 -16.40
CA GLU A 5 23.37 28.71 -17.59
C GLU A 5 22.75 30.09 -17.32
N MET A 6 21.74 30.15 -16.45
CA MET A 6 21.09 31.38 -16.00
C MET A 6 21.84 32.11 -14.86
N GLY A 7 22.97 31.59 -14.39
CA GLY A 7 23.71 32.16 -13.26
C GLY A 7 23.00 32.04 -11.91
N LEU A 8 22.07 31.08 -11.76
CA LEU A 8 21.33 30.83 -10.53
C LEU A 8 21.95 29.69 -9.69
N LEU A 9 22.93 28.98 -10.23
CA LEU A 9 23.76 27.98 -9.57
C LEU A 9 25.19 28.09 -10.05
N GLY A 10 26.13 27.56 -9.29
CA GLY A 10 27.55 27.56 -9.59
C GLY A 10 28.30 28.64 -8.79
N ASP A 11 29.26 29.27 -9.43
CA ASP A 11 30.09 30.29 -8.80
C ASP A 11 29.51 31.70 -9.07
N HIS A 12 29.64 32.60 -8.10
CA HIS A 12 29.21 34.00 -8.23
C HIS A 12 27.77 34.22 -8.68
N ILE A 13 26.83 33.49 -8.02
CA ILE A 13 25.40 33.52 -8.35
C ILE A 13 24.87 34.97 -8.41
N LEU A 14 24.21 35.31 -9.52
CA LEU A 14 23.70 36.67 -9.80
C LEU A 14 24.78 37.77 -9.65
N ASN A 15 26.05 37.46 -9.98
CA ASN A 15 27.20 38.31 -9.83
C ASN A 15 27.49 38.78 -8.39
N THR A 16 27.15 37.93 -7.40
CA THR A 16 27.49 38.14 -5.98
C THR A 16 28.68 37.27 -5.60
N ASP A 17 29.18 37.41 -4.37
CA ASP A 17 30.21 36.53 -3.82
C ASP A 17 29.66 35.15 -3.36
N PHE A 18 28.35 34.94 -3.50
CA PHE A 18 27.73 33.68 -3.13
C PHE A 18 27.86 32.65 -4.24
N SER A 19 28.32 31.44 -3.85
CA SER A 19 28.48 30.28 -4.73
C SER A 19 27.78 29.08 -4.13
N PHE A 20 27.02 28.37 -4.94
CA PHE A 20 26.32 27.16 -4.52
C PHE A 20 26.21 26.17 -5.65
N ARG A 21 26.58 24.91 -5.40
CA ARG A 21 26.57 23.83 -6.40
C ARG A 21 25.64 22.72 -5.96
N VAL A 22 24.90 22.16 -6.91
CA VAL A 22 24.03 21.01 -6.72
C VAL A 22 24.58 19.81 -7.49
N HIS A 23 24.74 18.70 -6.82
CA HIS A 23 25.17 17.43 -7.44
C HIS A 23 24.04 16.41 -7.44
N ILE A 24 23.75 15.84 -8.62
CA ILE A 24 22.73 14.81 -8.77
C ILE A 24 23.39 13.43 -8.61
N ARG A 25 22.81 12.59 -7.78
CA ARG A 25 23.14 11.16 -7.64
C ARG A 25 21.92 10.34 -7.95
N LEU A 26 22.05 9.43 -8.93
CA LEU A 26 20.98 8.51 -9.31
C LEU A 26 21.10 7.24 -8.49
N GLY A 27 20.02 6.83 -7.85
CA GLY A 27 19.89 5.54 -7.18
C GLY A 27 19.19 4.51 -8.07
N ALA A 28 19.08 3.26 -7.59
CA ALA A 28 18.38 2.18 -8.27
C ALA A 28 16.90 2.06 -7.91
N GLY A 29 16.33 3.02 -7.18
CA GLY A 29 14.92 3.04 -6.81
C GLY A 29 14.55 2.13 -5.62
N ALA A 30 15.51 1.69 -4.83
CA ALA A 30 15.25 0.86 -3.65
C ALA A 30 14.49 1.66 -2.57
N PHE A 31 13.33 1.16 -2.14
CA PHE A 31 12.48 1.81 -1.14
C PHE A 31 13.22 2.04 0.19
N VAL A 32 14.06 1.10 0.61
CA VAL A 32 14.86 1.21 1.84
C VAL A 32 15.80 2.42 1.84
N CYS A 33 16.20 2.94 0.68
CA CYS A 33 17.02 4.14 0.55
C CYS A 33 16.24 5.44 0.82
N GLY A 34 14.94 5.37 1.10
CA GLY A 34 14.17 6.45 1.72
C GLY A 34 14.53 6.66 3.20
N GLU A 35 15.13 5.67 3.85
CA GLU A 35 15.72 5.83 5.19
C GLU A 35 17.04 6.62 5.08
N GLU A 36 17.20 7.65 5.91
CA GLU A 36 18.26 8.66 5.77
C GLU A 36 19.68 8.07 5.72
N THR A 37 19.99 7.08 6.57
CA THR A 37 21.31 6.49 6.64
C THR A 37 21.57 5.45 5.55
N ALA A 38 20.52 4.79 5.05
CA ALA A 38 20.58 3.94 3.86
C ALA A 38 20.82 4.78 2.60
N LEU A 39 20.19 5.96 2.50
CA LEU A 39 20.43 6.95 1.45
C LEU A 39 21.91 7.38 1.44
N LEU A 40 22.49 7.72 2.59
CA LEU A 40 23.91 8.09 2.71
C LEU A 40 24.82 6.96 2.23
N ASN A 41 24.57 5.72 2.65
CA ASN A 41 25.33 4.57 2.18
C ASN A 41 25.25 4.39 0.66
N SER A 42 24.06 4.58 0.08
CA SER A 42 23.85 4.51 -1.36
C SER A 42 24.63 5.59 -2.12
N ILE A 43 24.63 6.83 -1.65
CA ILE A 43 25.40 7.93 -2.24
C ILE A 43 26.90 7.67 -2.15
N GLU A 44 27.38 7.04 -1.08
CA GLU A 44 28.78 6.65 -0.88
C GLU A 44 29.20 5.44 -1.75
N GLY A 45 28.28 4.86 -2.56
CA GLY A 45 28.56 3.67 -3.36
C GLY A 45 28.54 2.37 -2.57
N LYS A 46 28.07 2.40 -1.33
CA LYS A 46 27.88 1.23 -0.47
C LYS A 46 26.48 0.66 -0.65
N ARG A 47 26.26 -0.57 -0.16
CA ARG A 47 24.93 -1.15 -0.13
C ARG A 47 23.98 -0.27 0.70
N GLY A 48 22.80 0.03 0.18
CA GLY A 48 21.75 0.84 0.80
C GLY A 48 21.17 0.17 2.05
N MET A 49 21.96 0.11 3.11
CA MET A 49 21.58 -0.45 4.41
C MET A 49 21.64 0.64 5.48
N PRO A 50 20.65 0.70 6.39
CA PRO A 50 20.68 1.65 7.51
C PRO A 50 21.91 1.50 8.40
N ARG A 51 22.35 2.63 8.97
CA ARG A 51 23.37 2.69 10.02
C ARG A 51 22.72 2.74 11.41
N PRO A 52 23.33 2.16 12.47
CA PRO A 52 22.88 2.42 13.84
C PRO A 52 22.97 3.91 14.18
N ARG A 53 22.04 4.40 14.97
CA ARG A 53 22.03 5.75 15.53
C ARG A 53 22.02 5.63 17.07
N PRO A 54 22.78 6.41 17.85
CA PRO A 54 23.79 7.39 17.46
C PRO A 54 25.05 6.78 16.79
N PRO A 55 25.88 7.54 16.03
CA PRO A 55 25.73 8.98 15.77
C PRO A 55 24.66 9.30 14.72
N PHE A 56 24.01 10.46 14.88
CA PHE A 56 23.05 10.98 13.89
C PHE A 56 23.78 11.62 12.71
N PRO A 57 23.15 11.71 11.50
CA PRO A 57 23.75 12.30 10.31
C PRO A 57 24.25 13.74 10.51
N ALA A 58 23.58 14.53 11.36
CA ALA A 58 24.02 15.89 11.71
C ALA A 58 25.40 15.93 12.37
N VAL A 59 25.85 14.81 12.97
CA VAL A 59 27.19 14.68 13.59
C VAL A 59 28.11 13.91 12.65
N LYS A 60 27.64 12.79 12.06
CA LYS A 60 28.44 11.89 11.22
C LYS A 60 27.58 11.31 10.10
N GLY A 61 27.45 12.07 9.02
CA GLY A 61 26.62 11.73 7.85
C GLY A 61 27.44 11.27 6.63
N LEU A 62 27.26 11.94 5.50
CA LEU A 62 27.91 11.62 4.22
C LEU A 62 29.43 11.80 4.33
N TRP A 63 30.18 10.74 3.96
CA TRP A 63 31.66 10.66 4.11
C TRP A 63 32.14 11.05 5.50
N ASP A 64 31.39 10.65 6.52
CA ASP A 64 31.67 10.96 7.93
C ASP A 64 31.67 12.46 8.27
N LYS A 65 31.07 13.30 7.41
CA LYS A 65 30.91 14.74 7.64
C LYS A 65 29.51 15.06 8.19
N PRO A 66 29.36 16.14 8.96
CA PRO A 66 28.04 16.62 9.37
C PRO A 66 27.14 16.84 8.15
N THR A 67 25.96 16.26 8.15
CA THR A 67 25.07 16.24 6.99
C THR A 67 23.63 16.52 7.40
N ILE A 68 22.98 17.46 6.72
CA ILE A 68 21.55 17.72 6.83
C ILE A 68 20.83 17.01 5.69
N ILE A 69 19.73 16.32 6.02
CA ILE A 69 18.89 15.61 5.08
C ILE A 69 17.47 16.18 5.15
N ASN A 70 16.90 16.55 4.01
CA ASN A 70 15.55 17.05 3.91
C ASN A 70 14.79 16.32 2.80
N ASN A 71 13.48 16.14 2.99
CA ASN A 71 12.59 15.66 1.96
C ASN A 71 12.43 16.74 0.86
N VAL A 72 12.24 16.29 -0.38
CA VAL A 72 12.01 17.17 -1.55
C VAL A 72 10.80 18.09 -1.36
N GLU A 73 9.71 17.58 -0.79
CA GLU A 73 8.50 18.36 -0.50
C GLU A 73 8.80 19.52 0.47
N THR A 74 9.61 19.25 1.52
CA THR A 74 10.09 20.31 2.43
C THR A 74 10.88 21.37 1.67
N LEU A 75 11.83 20.96 0.82
CA LEU A 75 12.63 21.90 0.02
C LEU A 75 11.78 22.69 -0.99
N ALA A 76 10.74 22.08 -1.57
CA ALA A 76 9.81 22.75 -2.47
C ALA A 76 8.95 23.81 -1.77
N THR A 77 8.66 23.63 -0.48
CA THR A 77 7.85 24.56 0.32
C THR A 77 8.64 25.81 0.75
N VAL A 78 9.96 25.68 0.95
CA VAL A 78 10.82 26.79 1.43
C VAL A 78 10.73 28.05 0.55
N PRO A 79 10.82 27.97 -0.80
CA PRO A 79 10.70 29.15 -1.65
C PRO A 79 9.36 29.87 -1.51
N TYR A 80 8.28 29.11 -1.34
CA TYR A 80 6.95 29.68 -1.10
C TYR A 80 6.92 30.49 0.20
N ILE A 81 7.42 29.91 1.30
CA ILE A 81 7.47 30.59 2.60
C ILE A 81 8.33 31.84 2.55
N LEU A 82 9.47 31.80 1.85
CA LEU A 82 10.37 32.94 1.74
C LEU A 82 9.76 34.09 0.90
N ARG A 83 8.97 33.75 -0.10
CA ARG A 83 8.33 34.73 -0.98
C ARG A 83 7.06 35.32 -0.39
N GLU A 84 6.17 34.50 0.12
CA GLU A 84 4.83 34.91 0.58
C GLU A 84 4.75 35.17 2.09
N GLY A 85 5.78 34.74 2.83
CA GLY A 85 5.85 34.85 4.29
C GLY A 85 5.25 33.66 5.02
N LYS A 86 5.59 33.54 6.31
CA LYS A 86 5.14 32.43 7.18
C LYS A 86 3.62 32.36 7.31
N ASP A 87 2.95 33.49 7.34
CA ASP A 87 1.50 33.57 7.59
C ASP A 87 0.71 33.01 6.39
N ALA A 88 1.21 33.19 5.17
CA ALA A 88 0.65 32.59 3.96
C ALA A 88 0.71 31.06 3.99
N PHE A 89 1.74 30.48 4.59
CA PHE A 89 1.85 29.03 4.77
C PHE A 89 1.02 28.53 5.94
N THR A 90 1.07 29.21 7.09
CA THR A 90 0.44 28.74 8.34
C THR A 90 -1.06 28.97 8.39
N GLN A 91 -1.66 29.71 7.44
CA GLN A 91 -3.11 29.85 7.31
C GLN A 91 -3.81 28.52 7.00
N TYR A 92 -3.09 27.58 6.39
CA TYR A 92 -3.58 26.22 6.11
C TYR A 92 -3.08 25.24 7.15
N GLY A 93 -3.89 24.20 7.41
CA GLY A 93 -3.52 23.07 8.26
C GLY A 93 -4.10 23.12 9.66
N THR A 94 -3.73 22.11 10.45
CA THR A 94 -4.11 21.96 11.86
C THR A 94 -3.14 22.74 12.77
N GLU A 95 -3.39 22.75 14.07
CA GLU A 95 -2.51 23.45 15.03
C GLU A 95 -1.07 22.97 14.95
N LYS A 96 -0.85 21.65 14.83
CA LYS A 96 0.47 21.01 14.82
C LYS A 96 1.00 20.69 13.43
N SER A 97 0.15 20.55 12.44
CA SER A 97 0.53 20.21 11.06
C SER A 97 0.09 21.31 10.12
N LYS A 98 1.02 22.22 9.81
CA LYS A 98 0.75 23.39 8.96
C LYS A 98 1.00 23.11 7.49
N GLY A 99 0.35 23.90 6.62
CA GLY A 99 0.52 23.86 5.18
C GLY A 99 -0.37 22.84 4.50
N THR A 100 0.09 22.40 3.34
CA THR A 100 -0.59 21.47 2.45
C THR A 100 0.19 20.17 2.33
N LYS A 101 -0.46 19.13 1.79
CA LYS A 101 0.17 17.85 1.48
C LYS A 101 -0.32 17.34 0.14
N VAL A 102 0.60 16.84 -0.68
CA VAL A 102 0.25 16.15 -1.93
C VAL A 102 -0.05 14.69 -1.64
N PHE A 103 -1.23 14.22 -2.09
CA PHE A 103 -1.64 12.83 -2.04
C PHE A 103 -1.66 12.20 -3.43
N ALA A 104 -1.12 10.97 -3.51
CA ALA A 104 -1.34 10.08 -4.63
C ALA A 104 -2.58 9.24 -4.34
N LEU A 105 -3.72 9.66 -4.91
CA LEU A 105 -5.01 9.02 -4.72
C LEU A 105 -5.22 7.94 -5.76
N GLY A 106 -5.53 6.72 -5.31
CA GLY A 106 -5.69 5.58 -6.19
C GLY A 106 -6.55 4.46 -5.60
N GLY A 107 -6.59 3.33 -6.27
CA GLY A 107 -7.41 2.19 -5.90
C GLY A 107 -8.83 2.26 -6.45
N LYS A 108 -9.81 1.96 -5.63
CA LYS A 108 -11.25 1.92 -5.98
C LYS A 108 -11.92 3.28 -5.77
N ILE A 109 -11.55 4.23 -6.60
CA ILE A 109 -12.03 5.61 -6.55
C ILE A 109 -12.23 6.13 -7.97
N ASN A 110 -13.17 7.06 -8.17
CA ASN A 110 -13.49 7.57 -9.50
C ASN A 110 -12.37 8.45 -10.08
N ASN A 111 -11.82 9.39 -9.28
CA ASN A 111 -10.77 10.30 -9.71
C ASN A 111 -9.41 9.84 -9.15
N VAL A 112 -8.62 9.21 -10.00
CA VAL A 112 -7.25 8.76 -9.66
C VAL A 112 -6.25 9.83 -10.10
N GLY A 113 -5.28 10.16 -9.24
CA GLY A 113 -4.23 11.14 -9.57
C GLY A 113 -3.54 11.73 -8.36
N LEU A 114 -2.82 12.82 -8.61
CA LEU A 114 -2.21 13.63 -7.54
C LEU A 114 -3.16 14.76 -7.17
N VAL A 115 -3.32 14.97 -5.87
CA VAL A 115 -4.13 16.04 -5.31
C VAL A 115 -3.38 16.73 -4.18
N GLU A 116 -3.33 18.05 -4.20
CA GLU A 116 -2.82 18.83 -3.07
C GLU A 116 -3.98 19.29 -2.20
N ILE A 117 -3.91 19.00 -0.92
CA ILE A 117 -4.95 19.36 0.06
C ILE A 117 -4.34 20.08 1.26
N PRO A 118 -5.09 20.99 1.91
CA PRO A 118 -4.70 21.50 3.22
C PRO A 118 -4.60 20.37 4.26
N MET A 119 -3.62 20.42 5.13
CA MET A 119 -3.60 19.58 6.30
C MET A 119 -4.85 19.83 7.14
N GLY A 120 -5.48 18.76 7.64
CA GLY A 120 -6.75 18.83 8.33
C GLY A 120 -7.99 18.58 7.47
N THR A 121 -7.85 18.50 6.12
CA THR A 121 -8.89 17.94 5.26
C THR A 121 -9.25 16.53 5.76
N THR A 122 -10.52 16.19 5.82
CA THR A 122 -10.95 14.87 6.29
C THR A 122 -10.75 13.79 5.24
N LEU A 123 -10.67 12.53 5.70
CA LEU A 123 -10.65 11.39 4.77
C LEU A 123 -11.93 11.33 3.93
N ARG A 124 -13.07 11.76 4.46
CA ARG A 124 -14.34 11.84 3.76
C ARG A 124 -14.28 12.81 2.58
N GLU A 125 -13.83 14.04 2.82
CA GLU A 125 -13.65 15.05 1.78
C GLU A 125 -12.67 14.57 0.70
N LEU A 126 -11.54 13.95 1.10
CA LEU A 126 -10.57 13.40 0.16
C LEU A 126 -11.19 12.32 -0.74
N ILE A 127 -11.98 11.40 -0.18
CA ILE A 127 -12.54 10.26 -0.91
C ILE A 127 -13.75 10.68 -1.75
N TYR A 128 -14.70 11.42 -1.18
CA TYR A 128 -15.98 11.66 -1.83
C TYR A 128 -16.01 12.96 -2.61
N ASP A 129 -15.53 14.06 -2.04
CA ASP A 129 -15.63 15.37 -2.68
C ASP A 129 -14.56 15.54 -3.76
N ILE A 130 -13.32 15.14 -3.46
CA ILE A 130 -12.19 15.25 -4.38
C ILE A 130 -12.07 14.01 -5.27
N GLY A 131 -12.08 12.84 -4.64
CA GLY A 131 -11.95 11.55 -5.32
C GLY A 131 -13.18 11.10 -6.07
N GLY A 132 -14.33 11.77 -5.90
CA GLY A 132 -15.59 11.46 -6.58
C GLY A 132 -16.26 10.17 -6.12
N GLY A 133 -15.85 9.64 -4.96
CA GLY A 133 -16.44 8.45 -4.33
C GLY A 133 -16.07 7.12 -5.01
N ILE A 134 -16.75 6.07 -4.58
CA ILE A 134 -16.47 4.68 -5.00
C ILE A 134 -17.18 4.39 -6.33
N PRO A 135 -16.50 3.83 -7.34
CA PRO A 135 -17.08 3.55 -8.63
C PRO A 135 -18.17 2.47 -8.59
N ASN A 136 -19.07 2.52 -9.58
CA ASN A 136 -20.13 1.53 -9.82
C ASN A 136 -21.13 1.35 -8.66
N GLY A 137 -21.31 2.35 -7.81
CA GLY A 137 -22.23 2.29 -6.68
C GLY A 137 -21.86 1.28 -5.60
N LYS A 138 -20.60 0.84 -5.56
CA LYS A 138 -20.09 -0.05 -4.52
C LYS A 138 -19.88 0.68 -3.21
N LYS A 139 -19.78 -0.10 -2.13
CA LYS A 139 -19.55 0.44 -0.79
C LYS A 139 -18.05 0.64 -0.53
N PHE A 140 -17.73 1.74 0.13
CA PHE A 140 -16.42 1.95 0.71
C PHE A 140 -16.13 0.85 1.74
N LYS A 141 -14.89 0.37 1.78
CA LYS A 141 -14.45 -0.64 2.75
C LYS A 141 -13.33 -0.12 3.65
N ALA A 142 -12.28 0.40 3.06
CA ALA A 142 -11.15 0.97 3.77
C ALA A 142 -10.31 1.90 2.88
N ILE A 143 -9.47 2.70 3.50
CA ILE A 143 -8.39 3.43 2.84
C ILE A 143 -7.07 3.07 3.51
N GLN A 144 -6.06 2.73 2.72
CA GLN A 144 -4.68 2.59 3.19
C GLN A 144 -3.97 3.93 3.01
N THR A 145 -3.49 4.53 4.09
CA THR A 145 -2.64 5.72 4.06
C THR A 145 -1.21 5.36 4.41
N GLY A 146 -0.23 6.19 3.99
CA GLY A 146 1.18 5.96 4.29
C GLY A 146 1.84 4.83 3.50
N GLY A 147 1.19 4.31 2.46
CA GLY A 147 1.72 3.23 1.62
C GLY A 147 1.93 1.92 2.40
N PRO A 148 2.97 1.13 2.06
CA PRO A 148 3.23 -0.18 2.68
C PRO A 148 3.55 -0.13 4.18
N SER A 149 3.94 1.03 4.67
CA SER A 149 4.31 1.26 6.08
C SER A 149 3.15 1.78 6.94
N GLY A 150 2.03 2.14 6.29
CA GLY A 150 0.84 2.64 6.97
C GLY A 150 -0.16 1.56 7.33
N GLY A 151 -1.39 1.97 7.67
CA GLY A 151 -2.48 1.08 8.05
C GLY A 151 -3.77 1.38 7.30
N CYS A 152 -4.69 0.42 7.34
CA CYS A 152 -6.03 0.56 6.81
C CYS A 152 -6.94 1.26 7.82
N LEU A 153 -7.70 2.24 7.35
CA LEU A 153 -8.70 2.96 8.11
C LEU A 153 -10.11 2.68 7.52
N THR A 154 -11.07 2.43 8.38
CA THR A 154 -12.44 2.06 8.03
C THR A 154 -13.39 3.25 8.01
N GLU A 155 -14.67 3.01 7.73
CA GLU A 155 -15.72 4.04 7.62
C GLU A 155 -15.85 4.90 8.90
N GLU A 156 -15.61 4.33 10.06
CA GLU A 156 -15.67 5.04 11.35
C GLU A 156 -14.66 6.19 11.48
N TYR A 157 -13.58 6.16 10.68
CA TYR A 157 -12.52 7.17 10.68
C TYR A 157 -12.63 8.19 9.55
N LEU A 158 -13.68 8.15 8.73
CA LEU A 158 -13.81 9.04 7.57
C LEU A 158 -13.79 10.53 7.92
N ASP A 159 -14.28 10.89 9.08
CA ASP A 159 -14.32 12.28 9.55
C ASP A 159 -13.06 12.72 10.31
N THR A 160 -12.02 11.86 10.32
CA THR A 160 -10.73 12.21 10.91
C THR A 160 -9.99 13.22 10.04
N PRO A 161 -9.53 14.34 10.62
CA PRO A 161 -8.63 15.25 9.92
C PRO A 161 -7.31 14.58 9.57
N ILE A 162 -6.90 14.72 8.33
CA ILE A 162 -5.63 14.18 7.82
C ILE A 162 -4.49 15.07 8.31
N ASP A 163 -3.77 14.60 9.31
CA ASP A 163 -2.53 15.19 9.78
C ASP A 163 -1.59 14.10 10.35
N PHE A 164 -0.37 14.49 10.73
CA PHE A 164 0.62 13.50 11.18
C PHE A 164 0.21 12.81 12.48
N ASP A 165 -0.29 13.56 13.46
CA ASP A 165 -0.62 13.03 14.79
C ASP A 165 -1.87 12.14 14.75
N ASN A 166 -2.93 12.59 14.07
CA ASN A 166 -4.19 11.86 13.98
C ASN A 166 -4.01 10.52 13.25
N LEU A 167 -3.33 10.49 12.12
CA LEU A 167 -3.10 9.23 11.40
C LEU A 167 -2.25 8.23 12.20
N VAL A 168 -1.25 8.72 12.93
CA VAL A 168 -0.44 7.85 13.81
C VAL A 168 -1.26 7.33 14.99
N ALA A 169 -2.11 8.15 15.60
CA ALA A 169 -2.98 7.73 16.69
C ALA A 169 -3.96 6.61 16.27
N LEU A 170 -4.34 6.56 15.00
CA LEU A 170 -5.19 5.51 14.40
C LEU A 170 -4.41 4.28 13.92
N GLY A 171 -3.12 4.17 14.21
CA GLY A 171 -2.29 3.04 13.77
C GLY A 171 -1.89 3.07 12.29
N SER A 172 -2.08 4.22 11.62
CA SER A 172 -1.64 4.46 10.26
C SER A 172 -0.49 5.49 10.23
N MET A 173 -0.27 6.16 9.11
CA MET A 173 0.70 7.24 8.98
C MET A 173 0.44 8.08 7.74
N MET A 174 1.02 9.28 7.69
CA MET A 174 1.01 10.14 6.51
C MET A 174 1.87 9.57 5.38
N GLY A 175 3.08 9.13 5.70
CA GLY A 175 4.07 8.72 4.72
C GLY A 175 4.34 9.80 3.68
N SER A 176 4.51 9.38 2.43
CA SER A 176 4.69 10.30 1.29
C SER A 176 3.37 10.78 0.67
N GLY A 177 2.23 10.54 1.32
CA GLY A 177 0.91 10.90 0.80
C GLY A 177 0.25 9.84 -0.08
N GLY A 178 0.62 8.57 0.06
CA GLY A 178 -0.11 7.48 -0.60
C GLY A 178 -1.49 7.26 0.04
N ALA A 179 -2.55 7.25 -0.77
CA ALA A 179 -3.93 7.02 -0.34
C ALA A 179 -4.62 6.05 -1.30
N ILE A 180 -4.74 4.78 -0.87
CA ILE A 180 -5.31 3.70 -1.70
C ILE A 180 -6.67 3.30 -1.14
N VAL A 181 -7.70 3.62 -1.89
CA VAL A 181 -9.09 3.34 -1.52
C VAL A 181 -9.48 1.93 -1.94
N MET A 182 -10.23 1.24 -1.09
CA MET A 182 -10.71 -0.13 -1.27
C MET A 182 -12.22 -0.19 -1.14
N ASP A 183 -12.85 -1.01 -1.96
CA ASP A 183 -14.29 -1.30 -1.95
C ASP A 183 -14.60 -2.68 -1.37
N GLU A 184 -15.88 -3.04 -1.32
CA GLU A 184 -16.36 -4.33 -0.83
C GLU A 184 -15.80 -5.56 -1.58
N ASP A 185 -15.26 -5.39 -2.78
CA ASP A 185 -14.63 -6.47 -3.55
C ASP A 185 -13.16 -6.72 -3.17
N ASN A 186 -12.57 -5.91 -2.30
CA ASN A 186 -11.21 -6.14 -1.83
C ASN A 186 -11.20 -7.14 -0.66
N CYS A 187 -10.34 -8.14 -0.74
CA CYS A 187 -10.07 -9.06 0.36
C CYS A 187 -8.95 -8.47 1.23
N MET A 188 -9.23 -8.23 2.51
CA MET A 188 -8.26 -7.55 3.37
C MET A 188 -7.08 -8.45 3.74
N VAL A 189 -7.26 -9.78 3.71
CA VAL A 189 -6.14 -10.74 3.86
C VAL A 189 -5.20 -10.71 2.66
N ASP A 190 -5.76 -10.60 1.45
CA ASP A 190 -4.97 -10.48 0.21
C ASP A 190 -4.26 -9.13 0.12
N VAL A 191 -4.91 -8.05 0.58
CA VAL A 191 -4.30 -6.72 0.70
C VAL A 191 -3.12 -6.73 1.66
N ALA A 192 -3.27 -7.33 2.85
CA ALA A 192 -2.17 -7.49 3.80
C ALA A 192 -1.02 -8.31 3.21
N LYS A 193 -1.34 -9.39 2.48
CA LYS A 193 -0.36 -10.21 1.77
C LYS A 193 0.40 -9.39 0.72
N PHE A 194 -0.29 -8.62 -0.10
CA PHE A 194 0.30 -7.77 -1.14
C PHE A 194 1.33 -6.78 -0.56
N TYR A 195 0.97 -6.08 0.52
CA TYR A 195 1.91 -5.18 1.19
C TYR A 195 3.09 -5.92 1.81
N MET A 196 2.87 -7.12 2.35
CA MET A 196 3.96 -7.92 2.91
C MET A 196 4.90 -8.46 1.83
N GLU A 197 4.42 -8.82 0.64
CA GLU A 197 5.25 -9.17 -0.51
C GLU A 197 6.19 -8.00 -0.85
N PHE A 198 5.64 -6.79 -1.00
CA PHE A 198 6.42 -5.59 -1.24
C PHE A 198 7.52 -5.37 -0.17
N ILE A 199 7.16 -5.48 1.11
CA ILE A 199 8.11 -5.28 2.21
C ILE A 199 9.22 -6.35 2.21
N CYS A 200 8.89 -7.59 1.90
CA CYS A 200 9.89 -8.66 1.77
C CYS A 200 10.90 -8.37 0.65
N ASP A 201 10.42 -7.90 -0.49
CA ASP A 201 11.25 -7.57 -1.65
C ASP A 201 12.14 -6.34 -1.39
N GLU A 202 11.63 -5.36 -0.64
CA GLU A 202 12.34 -4.11 -0.32
C GLU A 202 13.22 -4.20 0.93
N SER A 203 13.16 -5.29 1.68
CA SER A 203 13.99 -5.47 2.87
C SER A 203 15.48 -5.53 2.50
N CYS A 204 16.30 -4.67 3.11
CA CYS A 204 17.75 -4.72 2.91
C CYS A 204 18.42 -5.99 3.47
N GLY A 205 17.70 -6.78 4.28
CA GLY A 205 18.18 -8.04 4.87
C GLY A 205 19.18 -7.90 6.02
N LYS A 206 19.45 -6.68 6.53
CA LYS A 206 20.47 -6.45 7.55
C LYS A 206 20.08 -7.05 8.91
N CYS A 207 18.89 -6.74 9.43
CA CYS A 207 18.46 -7.21 10.74
C CYS A 207 17.55 -8.44 10.64
N SER A 208 17.74 -9.41 11.54
CA SER A 208 17.01 -10.69 11.53
C SER A 208 15.49 -10.52 11.72
N PRO A 209 15.00 -9.64 12.63
CA PRO A 209 13.55 -9.49 12.78
C PRO A 209 12.85 -9.08 11.49
N CYS A 210 13.37 -8.10 10.75
CA CYS A 210 12.83 -7.72 9.45
C CYS A 210 13.01 -8.86 8.42
N ARG A 211 14.26 -9.28 8.16
CA ARG A 211 14.57 -10.29 7.11
C ARG A 211 13.79 -11.59 7.25
N ILE A 212 13.73 -12.13 8.47
CA ILE A 212 13.10 -13.43 8.74
C ILE A 212 11.62 -13.26 9.06
N GLY A 213 11.28 -12.29 9.92
CA GLY A 213 9.92 -12.11 10.41
C GLY A 213 8.95 -11.71 9.29
N THR A 214 9.32 -10.78 8.40
CA THR A 214 8.45 -10.40 7.27
C THR A 214 8.20 -11.58 6.35
N LYS A 215 9.22 -12.40 6.09
CA LYS A 215 9.06 -13.61 5.27
C LYS A 215 8.15 -14.64 5.92
N ARG A 216 8.27 -14.86 7.22
CA ARG A 216 7.37 -15.77 7.97
C ARG A 216 5.92 -15.27 7.95
N MET A 217 5.70 -13.97 8.15
CA MET A 217 4.35 -13.38 8.02
C MET A 217 3.78 -13.55 6.61
N LEU A 218 4.60 -13.36 5.56
CA LEU A 218 4.17 -13.60 4.18
C LEU A 218 3.80 -15.07 3.92
N GLU A 219 4.56 -16.01 4.45
CA GLU A 219 4.26 -17.45 4.35
C GLU A 219 2.94 -17.80 5.04
N ILE A 220 2.67 -17.21 6.20
CA ILE A 220 1.41 -17.38 6.91
C ILE A 220 0.24 -16.83 6.08
N LEU A 221 0.32 -15.58 5.61
CA LEU A 221 -0.71 -14.97 4.78
C LEU A 221 -0.96 -15.77 3.49
N THR A 222 0.10 -16.32 2.91
CA THR A 222 -0.01 -17.19 1.74
C THR A 222 -0.78 -18.46 2.07
N ARG A 223 -0.48 -19.14 3.20
CA ARG A 223 -1.25 -20.32 3.65
C ARG A 223 -2.72 -19.97 3.88
N ILE A 224 -3.01 -18.83 4.50
CA ILE A 224 -4.38 -18.37 4.76
C ILE A 224 -5.13 -18.16 3.43
N THR A 225 -4.56 -17.41 2.50
CA THR A 225 -5.18 -17.13 1.19
C THR A 225 -5.29 -18.36 0.28
N GLU A 226 -4.50 -19.42 0.56
CA GLU A 226 -4.61 -20.72 -0.10
C GLU A 226 -5.57 -21.71 0.59
N GLY A 227 -6.20 -21.31 1.70
CA GLY A 227 -7.12 -22.16 2.46
C GLY A 227 -6.46 -23.19 3.36
N LYS A 228 -5.14 -23.09 3.55
CA LYS A 228 -4.33 -23.99 4.41
C LYS A 228 -4.05 -23.39 5.79
N GLY A 229 -4.50 -22.17 6.04
CA GLY A 229 -4.30 -21.48 7.31
C GLY A 229 -5.07 -22.12 8.46
N THR A 230 -4.62 -21.87 9.68
CA THR A 230 -5.20 -22.31 10.95
C THR A 230 -5.46 -21.10 11.86
N LEU A 231 -6.25 -21.25 12.92
CA LEU A 231 -6.48 -20.16 13.89
C LEU A 231 -5.17 -19.72 14.55
N GLN A 232 -4.25 -20.64 14.83
CA GLN A 232 -2.93 -20.33 15.36
C GLN A 232 -2.09 -19.45 14.41
N ASP A 233 -2.34 -19.53 13.11
CA ASP A 233 -1.67 -18.62 12.15
C ASP A 233 -2.10 -17.17 12.34
N ILE A 234 -3.33 -16.91 12.78
CA ILE A 234 -3.81 -15.55 13.09
C ILE A 234 -3.07 -14.99 14.30
N ASP A 235 -2.99 -15.78 15.38
CA ASP A 235 -2.28 -15.38 16.59
C ASP A 235 -0.78 -15.17 16.32
N ALA A 236 -0.18 -16.08 15.52
CA ALA A 236 1.22 -15.97 15.12
C ALA A 236 1.51 -14.72 14.29
N LEU A 237 0.57 -14.22 13.46
CA LEU A 237 0.73 -12.95 12.74
C LEU A 237 0.82 -11.75 13.69
N GLU A 238 0.01 -11.72 14.74
CA GLU A 238 0.04 -10.68 15.78
C GLU A 238 1.37 -10.70 16.54
N GLU A 239 1.79 -11.85 17.03
CA GLU A 239 3.04 -12.03 17.78
C GLU A 239 4.27 -11.67 16.94
N LEU A 240 4.37 -12.21 15.72
CA LEU A 240 5.46 -11.91 14.80
C LEU A 240 5.46 -10.45 14.39
N GLY A 241 4.28 -9.85 14.16
CA GLY A 241 4.14 -8.44 13.85
C GLY A 241 4.73 -7.57 14.94
N GLN A 242 4.42 -7.86 16.20
CA GLN A 242 4.96 -7.13 17.33
C GLN A 242 6.47 -7.35 17.51
N ALA A 243 6.95 -8.57 17.32
CA ALA A 243 8.38 -8.88 17.40
C ALA A 243 9.19 -8.18 16.29
N VAL A 244 8.67 -8.12 15.07
CA VAL A 244 9.30 -7.40 13.95
C VAL A 244 9.31 -5.90 14.21
N LYS A 245 8.19 -5.33 14.69
CA LYS A 245 8.06 -3.91 15.02
C LYS A 245 9.08 -3.47 16.07
N THR A 246 9.22 -4.21 17.15
CA THR A 246 10.09 -3.85 18.28
C THR A 246 11.57 -4.19 18.06
N GLY A 247 11.85 -5.28 17.32
CA GLY A 247 13.21 -5.77 17.12
C GLY A 247 13.94 -5.23 15.89
N SER A 248 13.23 -4.53 14.97
CA SER A 248 13.83 -4.06 13.73
C SER A 248 14.66 -2.78 13.90
N LEU A 249 15.73 -2.69 13.13
CA LEU A 249 16.72 -1.61 13.23
C LEU A 249 16.21 -0.26 12.68
N CYS A 250 15.38 -0.26 11.65
CA CYS A 250 14.94 0.96 10.96
C CYS A 250 13.43 0.99 10.74
N GLY A 251 12.91 2.14 10.31
CA GLY A 251 11.48 2.39 10.08
C GLY A 251 10.82 1.39 9.15
N LEU A 252 11.51 0.87 8.11
CA LEU A 252 10.94 -0.13 7.21
C LEU A 252 10.48 -1.37 7.99
N GLY A 253 11.34 -1.95 8.83
CA GLY A 253 10.97 -3.12 9.62
C GLY A 253 10.03 -2.77 10.79
N GLN A 254 10.22 -1.61 11.43
CA GLN A 254 9.38 -1.16 12.55
C GLN A 254 7.91 -0.91 12.14
N THR A 255 7.66 -0.62 10.87
CA THR A 255 6.31 -0.40 10.32
C THR A 255 5.81 -1.55 9.44
N ALA A 256 6.64 -2.54 9.19
CA ALA A 256 6.35 -3.66 8.27
C ALA A 256 5.03 -4.39 8.58
N ALA A 257 4.70 -4.53 9.86
CA ALA A 257 3.51 -5.25 10.30
C ALA A 257 2.24 -4.38 10.34
N ASN A 258 2.33 -3.06 10.15
CA ASN A 258 1.16 -2.17 10.25
C ASN A 258 -0.02 -2.58 9.36
N PRO A 259 0.18 -2.94 8.06
CA PRO A 259 -0.93 -3.40 7.22
C PRO A 259 -1.59 -4.67 7.77
N ILE A 260 -0.81 -5.59 8.34
CA ILE A 260 -1.35 -6.83 8.94
C ILE A 260 -2.13 -6.49 10.21
N ILE A 261 -1.53 -5.72 11.12
CA ILE A 261 -2.14 -5.38 12.41
C ILE A 261 -3.45 -4.63 12.18
N SER A 262 -3.46 -3.61 11.31
CA SER A 262 -4.68 -2.84 11.02
C SER A 262 -5.77 -3.68 10.37
N THR A 263 -5.42 -4.57 9.42
CA THR A 263 -6.41 -5.46 8.81
C THR A 263 -6.91 -6.53 9.79
N LEU A 264 -6.09 -7.05 10.69
CA LEU A 264 -6.52 -7.94 11.76
C LEU A 264 -7.44 -7.22 12.75
N THR A 265 -7.15 -5.98 13.10
CA THR A 265 -7.97 -5.19 14.02
C THR A 265 -9.38 -4.95 13.46
N HIS A 266 -9.48 -4.54 12.20
CA HIS A 266 -10.76 -4.11 11.62
C HIS A 266 -11.50 -5.18 10.82
N PHE A 267 -10.81 -6.24 10.37
CA PHE A 267 -11.37 -7.26 9.48
C PHE A 267 -11.02 -8.69 9.94
N LYS A 268 -10.94 -8.91 11.25
CA LYS A 268 -10.63 -10.23 11.84
C LYS A 268 -11.57 -11.33 11.32
N ASP A 269 -12.83 -10.96 11.07
CA ASP A 269 -13.84 -11.90 10.54
C ASP A 269 -13.48 -12.43 9.17
N GLU A 270 -12.82 -11.62 8.31
CA GLU A 270 -12.35 -12.11 7.02
C GLU A 270 -11.23 -13.15 7.17
N TYR A 271 -10.30 -12.94 8.11
CA TYR A 271 -9.28 -13.94 8.43
C TYR A 271 -9.91 -15.23 8.93
N ILE A 272 -10.87 -15.15 9.84
CA ILE A 272 -11.61 -16.30 10.36
C ILE A 272 -12.33 -17.04 9.22
N ALA A 273 -13.03 -16.32 8.33
CA ALA A 273 -13.69 -16.91 7.17
C ALA A 273 -12.72 -17.67 6.25
N HIS A 274 -11.51 -17.14 6.03
CA HIS A 274 -10.48 -17.83 5.25
C HIS A 274 -9.97 -19.10 5.94
N VAL A 275 -9.81 -19.04 7.27
CA VAL A 275 -9.19 -20.12 8.06
C VAL A 275 -10.21 -21.19 8.46
N VAL A 276 -11.40 -20.81 8.92
CA VAL A 276 -12.44 -21.74 9.42
C VAL A 276 -13.36 -22.19 8.29
N ASP A 277 -14.01 -21.21 7.62
CA ASP A 277 -15.02 -21.50 6.59
C ASP A 277 -14.41 -21.87 5.24
N LYS A 278 -13.09 -21.69 5.08
CA LYS A 278 -12.38 -21.89 3.81
C LYS A 278 -13.01 -21.08 2.66
N LYS A 279 -13.45 -19.87 2.98
CA LYS A 279 -14.10 -18.93 2.04
C LYS A 279 -13.41 -17.58 2.04
N CYS A 280 -13.31 -16.97 0.87
CA CYS A 280 -12.92 -15.58 0.72
C CYS A 280 -14.20 -14.74 0.55
N PRO A 281 -14.60 -13.89 1.51
CA PRO A 281 -15.83 -13.08 1.38
C PRO A 281 -15.85 -12.20 0.12
N ALA A 282 -14.73 -11.59 -0.21
CA ALA A 282 -14.57 -10.79 -1.42
C ALA A 282 -14.36 -11.64 -2.71
N LYS A 283 -14.27 -12.95 -2.59
CA LYS A 283 -14.07 -13.88 -3.73
C LYS A 283 -12.85 -13.56 -4.59
N VAL A 284 -11.77 -13.08 -3.99
CA VAL A 284 -10.51 -12.71 -4.65
C VAL A 284 -9.51 -13.87 -4.61
N CYS A 285 -9.40 -14.56 -3.47
CA CYS A 285 -8.43 -15.61 -3.24
C CYS A 285 -8.72 -16.85 -4.10
N LYS A 286 -7.95 -17.04 -5.17
CA LYS A 286 -8.21 -18.04 -6.21
C LYS A 286 -8.35 -19.47 -5.69
N LYS A 287 -7.64 -19.84 -4.62
CA LYS A 287 -7.72 -21.19 -4.05
C LYS A 287 -9.00 -21.43 -3.25
N LEU A 288 -9.59 -20.37 -2.69
CA LEU A 288 -10.82 -20.41 -1.90
C LEU A 288 -12.06 -20.09 -2.72
N MET A 289 -11.89 -19.69 -3.96
CA MET A 289 -12.95 -19.30 -4.88
C MET A 289 -13.36 -20.50 -5.75
N GLN A 290 -14.64 -20.62 -6.02
CA GLN A 290 -15.17 -21.60 -6.95
C GLN A 290 -16.13 -20.94 -7.95
N TYR A 291 -16.15 -21.42 -9.19
CA TYR A 291 -17.19 -21.09 -10.14
C TYR A 291 -18.27 -22.14 -10.09
N TYR A 292 -19.51 -21.70 -9.99
CA TYR A 292 -20.68 -22.55 -9.89
C TYR A 292 -21.68 -22.22 -10.98
N ILE A 293 -22.26 -23.24 -11.64
CA ILE A 293 -23.31 -23.05 -12.63
C ILE A 293 -24.67 -23.17 -11.92
N VAL A 294 -25.44 -22.09 -11.96
CA VAL A 294 -26.79 -22.02 -11.38
C VAL A 294 -27.75 -22.75 -12.31
N PRO A 295 -28.33 -23.88 -11.88
CA PRO A 295 -29.13 -24.73 -12.74
C PRO A 295 -30.32 -24.01 -13.37
N GLU A 296 -30.98 -23.15 -12.60
CA GLU A 296 -32.21 -22.42 -13.01
C GLU A 296 -31.93 -21.40 -14.11
N LYS A 297 -30.75 -20.85 -14.13
CA LYS A 297 -30.30 -19.86 -15.14
C LYS A 297 -29.67 -20.53 -16.36
N CYS A 298 -29.24 -21.78 -16.26
CA CYS A 298 -28.48 -22.47 -17.29
C CYS A 298 -29.37 -22.90 -18.47
N LYS A 299 -29.09 -22.38 -19.67
CA LYS A 299 -29.80 -22.75 -20.92
C LYS A 299 -29.15 -23.92 -21.65
N LYS A 300 -28.21 -24.66 -21.03
CA LYS A 300 -27.62 -25.90 -21.58
C LYS A 300 -26.96 -25.70 -22.97
N CYS A 301 -26.42 -24.49 -23.25
CA CYS A 301 -25.95 -24.10 -24.59
C CYS A 301 -24.49 -24.49 -24.89
N SER A 302 -23.77 -25.10 -23.99
CA SER A 302 -22.35 -25.52 -24.07
C SER A 302 -21.29 -24.42 -24.19
N LEU A 303 -21.65 -23.14 -24.28
CA LEU A 303 -20.68 -22.07 -24.53
C LEU A 303 -19.56 -22.00 -23.48
N CYS A 304 -19.90 -22.19 -22.19
CA CYS A 304 -18.94 -22.26 -21.10
C CYS A 304 -17.97 -23.44 -21.22
N ALA A 305 -18.46 -24.61 -21.65
CA ALA A 305 -17.61 -25.79 -21.84
C ALA A 305 -16.67 -25.66 -23.04
N ARG A 306 -17.16 -25.09 -24.16
CA ARG A 306 -16.34 -24.84 -25.37
C ARG A 306 -15.21 -23.82 -25.13
N ASN A 307 -15.47 -22.84 -24.27
CA ASN A 307 -14.48 -21.79 -23.94
C ASN A 307 -13.61 -22.16 -22.73
N CYS A 308 -13.75 -23.35 -22.16
CA CYS A 308 -12.92 -23.75 -21.03
C CYS A 308 -11.56 -24.26 -21.50
N PRO A 309 -10.44 -23.55 -21.17
CA PRO A 309 -9.12 -23.90 -21.67
C PRO A 309 -8.59 -25.24 -21.15
N VAL A 310 -9.14 -25.72 -20.04
CA VAL A 310 -8.76 -27.01 -19.42
C VAL A 310 -9.86 -28.07 -19.51
N SER A 311 -10.92 -27.81 -20.27
CA SER A 311 -12.04 -28.74 -20.51
C SER A 311 -12.59 -29.37 -19.21
N CYS A 312 -12.69 -28.58 -18.13
CA CYS A 312 -13.19 -29.04 -16.83
C CYS A 312 -14.71 -28.90 -16.67
N ILE A 313 -15.44 -28.47 -17.72
CA ILE A 313 -16.89 -28.26 -17.68
C ILE A 313 -17.55 -29.34 -18.52
N LYS A 314 -18.42 -30.16 -17.90
CA LYS A 314 -19.09 -31.28 -18.54
C LYS A 314 -20.60 -31.10 -18.53
N GLY A 315 -21.27 -31.63 -19.56
CA GLY A 315 -22.71 -31.62 -19.75
C GLY A 315 -23.07 -31.93 -21.18
N GLU A 316 -24.37 -32.15 -21.46
CA GLU A 316 -24.89 -32.43 -22.79
C GLU A 316 -25.74 -31.26 -23.30
N VAL A 317 -25.48 -30.84 -24.54
CA VAL A 317 -26.23 -29.73 -25.19
C VAL A 317 -27.72 -30.01 -25.18
N GLY A 318 -28.51 -29.08 -24.67
CA GLY A 318 -29.98 -29.16 -24.63
C GLY A 318 -30.54 -30.14 -23.59
N LYS A 319 -29.73 -31.05 -23.04
CA LYS A 319 -30.22 -32.12 -22.16
C LYS A 319 -29.90 -31.83 -20.68
N THR A 320 -28.63 -31.74 -20.33
CA THR A 320 -28.20 -31.61 -18.94
C THR A 320 -27.67 -30.22 -18.61
N VAL A 321 -27.80 -29.83 -17.36
CA VAL A 321 -27.08 -28.65 -16.83
C VAL A 321 -25.60 -29.00 -16.81
N TYR A 322 -24.76 -28.03 -17.17
CA TYR A 322 -23.33 -28.19 -17.13
C TYR A 322 -22.80 -28.12 -15.69
N GLU A 323 -21.75 -28.86 -15.40
CA GLU A 323 -21.07 -28.89 -14.11
C GLU A 323 -19.58 -28.61 -14.27
N ILE A 324 -19.00 -27.89 -13.30
CA ILE A 324 -17.58 -27.54 -13.29
C ILE A 324 -16.82 -28.48 -12.35
N ASP A 325 -15.90 -29.27 -12.88
CA ASP A 325 -14.98 -30.07 -12.09
C ASP A 325 -13.98 -29.13 -11.39
N GLN A 326 -14.21 -28.91 -10.10
CA GLN A 326 -13.41 -27.98 -9.28
C GLN A 326 -11.97 -28.43 -9.11
N SER A 327 -11.70 -29.74 -9.20
CA SER A 327 -10.35 -30.30 -9.07
C SER A 327 -9.44 -29.94 -10.27
N ARG A 328 -10.05 -29.79 -11.46
CA ARG A 328 -9.36 -29.44 -12.71
C ARG A 328 -9.48 -27.95 -13.06
N CYS A 329 -10.36 -27.22 -12.40
CA CYS A 329 -10.64 -25.82 -12.71
C CYS A 329 -9.47 -24.90 -12.29
N ILE A 330 -8.88 -24.18 -13.25
CA ILE A 330 -7.79 -23.21 -13.00
C ILE A 330 -8.30 -21.83 -12.55
N LYS A 331 -9.60 -21.67 -12.33
CA LYS A 331 -10.24 -20.45 -11.84
C LYS A 331 -10.04 -19.21 -12.73
N CYS A 332 -9.92 -19.37 -14.05
CA CYS A 332 -9.64 -18.29 -15.00
C CYS A 332 -10.84 -17.36 -15.30
N GLY A 333 -12.08 -17.75 -14.97
CA GLY A 333 -13.27 -16.93 -15.18
C GLY A 333 -13.84 -16.93 -16.61
N MET A 334 -13.18 -17.57 -17.59
CA MET A 334 -13.64 -17.60 -18.99
C MET A 334 -15.07 -18.11 -19.16
N CYS A 335 -15.47 -19.09 -18.36
CA CYS A 335 -16.83 -19.60 -18.39
C CYS A 335 -17.87 -18.55 -17.97
N GLN A 336 -17.56 -17.73 -16.96
CA GLN A 336 -18.45 -16.67 -16.49
C GLN A 336 -18.56 -15.56 -17.52
N SER A 337 -17.45 -15.05 -18.04
CA SER A 337 -17.43 -13.99 -19.05
C SER A 337 -18.10 -14.40 -20.37
N SER A 338 -18.07 -15.70 -20.71
CA SER A 338 -18.71 -16.25 -21.91
C SER A 338 -20.21 -16.50 -21.73
N CYS A 339 -20.75 -16.52 -20.51
CA CYS A 339 -22.11 -16.89 -20.24
C CYS A 339 -23.09 -15.74 -20.48
N ARG A 340 -23.79 -15.72 -21.62
CA ARG A 340 -24.82 -14.71 -21.99
C ARG A 340 -26.03 -14.70 -21.05
N PHE A 341 -26.22 -15.73 -20.26
CA PHE A 341 -27.39 -15.90 -19.38
C PHE A 341 -27.06 -15.62 -17.91
N ASN A 342 -25.86 -15.12 -17.62
CA ASN A 342 -25.38 -14.90 -16.24
C ASN A 342 -25.63 -16.11 -15.31
N ALA A 343 -25.51 -17.32 -15.87
CA ALA A 343 -25.76 -18.56 -15.14
C ALA A 343 -24.54 -19.08 -14.36
N ILE A 344 -23.41 -18.36 -14.39
CA ILE A 344 -22.20 -18.78 -13.71
C ILE A 344 -21.86 -17.75 -12.63
N GLU A 345 -21.89 -18.21 -11.39
CA GLU A 345 -21.59 -17.42 -10.21
C GLU A 345 -20.23 -17.79 -9.65
N LYS A 346 -19.58 -16.81 -9.10
CA LYS A 346 -18.35 -16.93 -8.34
C LYS A 346 -18.70 -17.03 -6.85
N ARG A 347 -18.33 -18.13 -6.21
CA ARG A 347 -18.61 -18.41 -4.79
C ARG A 347 -17.34 -18.66 -4.01
#